data_6e5765b26be8ba2b1c9f630d82f68aa0
#
_entry.id   6e5765b26be8ba2b1c9f630d82f68aa0
#
_cell.length_a   1.000
_cell.length_b   1.000
_cell.length_c   1.000
_cell.angle_alpha   90.00
_cell.angle_beta   90.00
_cell.angle_gamma   90.00
#
_symmetry.space_group_name_H-M   'P 1'
#
loop_
_entity.id
_entity.type
_entity.pdbx_description
1 polymer ?
#
loop_
_entity_poly.entity_id
_entity_poly.type
_entity_poly.pdbx_seq_one_letter_code
_entity_poly.pdbx_strand_id
1 'polypeptide(L)'
;MRLPSLDIDSWCLYSAEAAHDTLPDSFSIPSFEERNGLTRGNAARLLFDIMVTDEQGERRSFQEIMWTIIAERVDGTYIGILDDQPGCLEPRSNNYLIFGAEIPFLPEHIIEIAYPPGDYSDWQLNLNPERCWPR
;
A
#
# COMPACT_ATOMS: atom_id res chain seq x y z
N MET A 1 -4.91 2.07 -15.55
CA MET A 1 -5.09 1.26 -14.30
C MET A 1 -5.82 2.10 -13.27
N ARG A 2 -6.89 1.56 -12.71
CA ARG A 2 -7.61 2.25 -11.65
C ARG A 2 -6.92 2.12 -10.30
N LEU A 3 -7.17 3.07 -9.39
CA LEU A 3 -6.76 2.97 -8.00
C LEU A 3 -7.88 2.35 -7.16
N PRO A 4 -7.57 1.76 -5.99
CA PRO A 4 -8.61 1.20 -5.13
C PRO A 4 -9.53 2.27 -4.57
N SER A 5 -10.80 1.88 -4.31
CA SER A 5 -11.78 2.75 -3.66
C SER A 5 -12.52 2.00 -2.56
N LEU A 6 -12.92 2.71 -1.51
CA LEU A 6 -13.66 2.11 -0.40
C LEU A 6 -14.96 1.47 -0.87
N ASP A 7 -15.65 2.10 -1.81
CA ASP A 7 -16.97 1.62 -2.28
C ASP A 7 -16.86 0.31 -3.05
N ILE A 8 -15.81 0.15 -3.87
CA ILE A 8 -15.66 -1.02 -4.73
C ILE A 8 -14.84 -2.11 -4.05
N ASP A 9 -13.75 -1.71 -3.39
CA ASP A 9 -12.72 -2.66 -2.93
C ASP A 9 -12.72 -2.87 -1.42
N SER A 10 -13.45 -2.05 -0.68
CA SER A 10 -13.45 -2.01 0.78
C SER A 10 -12.09 -1.60 1.37
N TRP A 11 -11.27 -0.96 0.58
CA TRP A 11 -10.02 -0.33 1.02
C TRP A 11 -9.57 0.72 0.00
N CYS A 12 -8.79 1.66 0.46
CA CYS A 12 -8.15 2.65 -0.40
C CYS A 12 -6.88 3.16 0.27
N LEU A 13 -6.19 4.08 -0.41
CA LEU A 13 -4.99 4.73 0.12
C LEU A 13 -5.27 6.19 0.40
N TYR A 14 -4.69 6.71 1.48
CA TYR A 14 -4.69 8.14 1.75
C TYR A 14 -3.56 8.84 1.01
N SER A 15 -3.79 10.09 0.62
CA SER A 15 -2.72 10.94 0.11
C SER A 15 -1.81 11.38 1.26
N ALA A 16 -0.56 10.95 1.22
CA ALA A 16 0.46 11.39 2.18
C ALA A 16 0.77 12.88 1.99
N GLU A 17 0.71 13.37 0.76
CA GLU A 17 0.91 14.78 0.47
C GLU A 17 -0.17 15.65 1.14
N ALA A 18 -1.43 15.23 1.05
CA ALA A 18 -2.53 15.94 1.70
C ALA A 18 -2.40 15.92 3.22
N ALA A 19 -2.00 14.79 3.80
CA ALA A 19 -1.77 14.67 5.24
C ALA A 19 -0.61 15.56 5.69
N HIS A 20 0.47 15.62 4.94
CA HIS A 20 1.61 16.51 5.20
C HIS A 20 1.19 17.97 5.13
N ASP A 21 0.43 18.37 4.10
CA ASP A 21 -0.03 19.76 3.92
C ASP A 21 -0.93 20.21 5.08
N THR A 22 -1.71 19.29 5.63
CA THR A 22 -2.61 19.57 6.76
C THR A 22 -1.86 19.64 8.09
N LEU A 23 -0.89 18.73 8.31
CA LEU A 23 -0.14 18.57 9.56
C LEU A 23 1.36 18.48 9.29
N PRO A 24 2.00 19.56 8.77
CA PRO A 24 3.40 19.48 8.32
C PRO A 24 4.40 19.15 9.43
N ASP A 25 4.15 19.57 10.67
CA ASP A 25 5.05 19.31 11.80
C ASP A 25 4.90 17.88 12.35
N SER A 26 3.75 17.26 12.14
CA SER A 26 3.43 15.92 12.66
C SER A 26 3.57 14.84 11.60
N PHE A 27 3.64 15.22 10.33
CA PHE A 27 3.60 14.28 9.22
C PHE A 27 4.63 14.65 8.15
N SER A 28 5.86 14.20 8.38
CA SER A 28 6.98 14.42 7.45
C SER A 28 6.99 13.32 6.39
N ILE A 29 7.22 13.69 5.13
CA ILE A 29 7.30 12.74 4.02
C ILE A 29 8.57 13.00 3.20
N PRO A 30 9.07 11.99 2.44
CA PRO A 30 10.20 12.19 1.54
C PRO A 30 9.86 13.21 0.44
N SER A 31 10.88 13.76 -0.20
CA SER A 31 10.68 14.70 -1.31
C SER A 31 9.95 14.03 -2.47
N PHE A 32 9.32 14.83 -3.32
CA PHE A 32 8.66 14.30 -4.53
C PHE A 32 9.66 13.57 -5.43
N GLU A 33 10.88 14.11 -5.57
CA GLU A 33 11.91 13.45 -6.38
C GLU A 33 12.24 12.06 -5.87
N GLU A 34 12.39 11.91 -4.56
CA GLU A 34 12.64 10.60 -3.95
C GLU A 34 11.47 9.65 -4.16
N ARG A 35 10.24 10.13 -3.91
CA ARG A 35 9.02 9.32 -4.06
C ARG A 35 8.77 8.92 -5.51
N ASN A 36 9.16 9.77 -6.46
CA ASN A 36 8.96 9.52 -7.89
C ASN A 36 10.09 8.71 -8.53
N GLY A 37 11.18 8.48 -7.80
CA GLY A 37 12.38 7.82 -8.34
C GLY A 37 12.60 6.40 -7.83
N LEU A 38 11.61 5.76 -7.23
CA LEU A 38 11.77 4.42 -6.69
C LEU A 38 11.84 3.38 -7.81
N THR A 39 12.61 2.33 -7.55
CA THR A 39 12.83 1.23 -8.49
C THR A 39 12.49 -0.10 -7.82
N ARG A 40 12.44 -1.17 -8.64
CA ARG A 40 12.18 -2.52 -8.17
C ARG A 40 13.08 -2.90 -7.00
N GLY A 41 12.49 -3.40 -5.93
CA GLY A 41 13.19 -3.81 -4.72
C GLY A 41 13.25 -2.75 -3.63
N ASN A 42 12.97 -1.48 -3.94
CA ASN A 42 12.79 -0.46 -2.91
C ASN A 42 11.49 -0.69 -2.16
N ALA A 43 11.39 -0.17 -0.94
CA ALA A 43 10.19 -0.29 -0.12
C ALA A 43 9.52 1.06 0.04
N ALA A 44 8.19 1.07 0.02
CA ALA A 44 7.38 2.24 0.26
C ALA A 44 6.35 1.94 1.34
N ARG A 45 6.21 2.84 2.31
CA ARG A 45 5.23 2.73 3.38
C ARG A 45 4.04 3.61 3.05
N LEU A 46 2.84 3.05 3.17
CA LEU A 46 1.60 3.66 2.72
C LEU A 46 0.57 3.71 3.85
N LEU A 47 -0.34 4.68 3.76
CA LEU A 47 -1.49 4.81 4.66
C LEU A 47 -2.70 4.15 4.02
N PHE A 48 -3.20 3.09 4.65
CA PHE A 48 -4.37 2.36 4.17
C PHE A 48 -5.61 2.76 4.99
N ASP A 49 -6.74 2.87 4.31
CA ASP A 49 -8.06 2.94 4.92
C ASP A 49 -8.79 1.66 4.55
N ILE A 50 -9.22 0.89 5.56
CA ILE A 50 -9.77 -0.45 5.36
C ILE A 50 -11.15 -0.51 5.97
N MET A 51 -12.16 -0.91 5.18
CA MET A 51 -13.53 -1.08 5.63
C MET A 51 -13.74 -2.52 6.05
N VAL A 52 -14.17 -2.72 7.29
CA VAL A 52 -14.47 -4.03 7.85
C VAL A 52 -15.95 -4.07 8.23
N THR A 53 -16.63 -5.14 7.82
CA THR A 53 -18.02 -5.39 8.22
C THR A 53 -18.01 -6.42 9.34
N ASP A 54 -18.58 -6.08 10.50
CA ASP A 54 -18.64 -6.98 11.65
C ASP A 54 -19.77 -8.02 11.52
N GLU A 55 -19.89 -8.88 12.52
CA GLU A 55 -20.90 -9.96 12.53
C GLU A 55 -22.33 -9.43 12.54
N GLN A 56 -22.53 -8.21 13.06
CA GLN A 56 -23.85 -7.56 13.08
C GLN A 56 -24.14 -6.80 11.79
N GLY A 57 -23.23 -6.82 10.81
CA GLY A 57 -23.37 -6.08 9.56
C GLY A 57 -22.97 -4.61 9.65
N GLU A 58 -22.43 -4.16 10.78
CA GLU A 58 -21.94 -2.79 10.91
C GLU A 58 -20.59 -2.64 10.22
N ARG A 59 -20.43 -1.51 9.52
CA ARG A 59 -19.22 -1.18 8.79
C ARG A 59 -18.37 -0.22 9.60
N ARG A 60 -17.07 -0.54 9.74
CA ARG A 60 -16.10 0.29 10.43
C ARG A 60 -14.86 0.45 9.58
N SER A 61 -14.29 1.65 9.57
CA SER A 61 -13.03 1.88 8.87
C SER A 61 -11.87 1.87 9.88
N PHE A 62 -10.76 1.29 9.43
CA PHE A 62 -9.51 1.22 10.20
C PHE A 62 -8.39 1.78 9.34
N GLN A 63 -7.51 2.58 9.95
CA GLN A 63 -6.32 3.07 9.27
C GLN A 63 -5.14 2.21 9.69
N GLU A 64 -4.37 1.75 8.71
CA GLU A 64 -3.15 0.99 8.95
C GLU A 64 -2.02 1.53 8.09
N ILE A 65 -0.83 1.58 8.65
CA ILE A 65 0.38 1.99 7.95
C ILE A 65 1.15 0.71 7.65
N MET A 66 1.35 0.42 6.35
CA MET A 66 1.97 -0.84 5.96
C MET A 66 3.00 -0.65 4.86
N TRP A 67 3.99 -1.55 4.83
CA TRP A 67 5.06 -1.56 3.84
C TRP A 67 4.67 -2.33 2.59
N THR A 68 5.19 -1.88 1.47
CA THR A 68 5.16 -2.61 0.19
C THR A 68 6.57 -2.67 -0.37
N ILE A 69 6.86 -3.73 -1.16
CA ILE A 69 8.09 -3.84 -1.94
C ILE A 69 7.73 -3.57 -3.40
N ILE A 70 8.39 -2.60 -4.01
CA ILE A 70 8.07 -2.21 -5.39
C ILE A 70 8.46 -3.31 -6.36
N ALA A 71 7.50 -3.78 -7.16
CA ALA A 71 7.71 -4.77 -8.21
C ALA A 71 7.94 -4.13 -9.57
N GLU A 72 7.09 -3.15 -9.93
CA GLU A 72 7.17 -2.50 -11.24
C GLU A 72 6.46 -1.15 -11.23
N ARG A 73 6.57 -0.44 -12.33
CA ARG A 73 5.84 0.80 -12.55
C ARG A 73 5.14 0.74 -13.91
N VAL A 74 3.84 1.02 -13.93
CA VAL A 74 3.01 0.95 -15.13
C VAL A 74 2.35 2.32 -15.34
N ASP A 75 2.71 3.01 -16.42
CA ASP A 75 2.14 4.33 -16.77
C ASP A 75 2.11 5.31 -15.58
N GLY A 76 3.22 5.37 -14.82
CA GLY A 76 3.33 6.29 -13.67
C GLY A 76 2.79 5.75 -12.36
N THR A 77 2.07 4.62 -12.36
CA THR A 77 1.56 3.96 -11.16
C THR A 77 2.53 2.88 -10.71
N TYR A 78 2.95 2.93 -9.46
CA TYR A 78 3.73 1.84 -8.87
C TYR A 78 2.84 0.63 -8.59
N ILE A 79 3.38 -0.56 -8.78
CA ILE A 79 2.81 -1.80 -8.25
C ILE A 79 3.79 -2.33 -7.21
N GLY A 80 3.35 -2.37 -5.96
CA GLY A 80 4.12 -2.96 -4.87
C GLY A 80 3.48 -4.26 -4.40
N ILE A 81 4.27 -5.07 -3.69
CA ILE A 81 3.77 -6.29 -3.05
C ILE A 81 3.62 -5.98 -1.56
N LEU A 82 2.42 -6.19 -1.02
CA LEU A 82 2.16 -5.93 0.39
C LEU A 82 3.04 -6.81 1.27
N ASP A 83 3.84 -6.16 2.12
CA ASP A 83 4.83 -6.83 2.96
C ASP A 83 4.43 -6.84 4.44
N ASP A 84 3.15 -6.67 4.69
CA ASP A 84 2.53 -6.73 6.02
C ASP A 84 1.19 -7.44 5.91
N GLN A 85 0.72 -8.03 7.00
CA GLN A 85 -0.62 -8.57 7.11
C GLN A 85 -1.49 -7.56 7.86
N PRO A 86 -2.62 -7.08 7.27
CA PRO A 86 -3.48 -6.13 7.96
C PRO A 86 -3.99 -6.69 9.30
N GLY A 87 -3.76 -5.94 10.38
CA GLY A 87 -4.15 -6.38 11.72
C GLY A 87 -5.66 -6.40 11.94
N CYS A 88 -6.41 -5.56 11.21
CA CYS A 88 -7.86 -5.47 11.33
C CYS A 88 -8.61 -6.54 10.53
N LEU A 89 -7.92 -7.33 9.71
CA LEU A 89 -8.53 -8.36 8.87
C LEU A 89 -8.15 -9.76 9.35
N GLU A 90 -9.14 -10.64 9.35
CA GLU A 90 -8.87 -12.07 9.53
C GLU A 90 -8.08 -12.58 8.31
N PRO A 91 -7.09 -13.47 8.49
CA PRO A 91 -6.29 -13.98 7.36
C PRO A 91 -7.11 -14.67 6.26
N ARG A 92 -8.32 -15.12 6.59
CA ARG A 92 -9.25 -15.79 5.64
C ARG A 92 -10.40 -14.90 5.20
N SER A 93 -10.33 -13.59 5.46
CA SER A 93 -11.37 -12.67 5.05
C SER A 93 -11.44 -12.57 3.53
N ASN A 94 -12.58 -12.10 3.01
CA ASN A 94 -12.76 -11.88 1.58
C ASN A 94 -12.18 -10.55 1.11
N ASN A 95 -11.56 -9.76 2.01
CA ASN A 95 -10.92 -8.51 1.61
C ASN A 95 -9.69 -8.81 0.76
N TYR A 96 -9.47 -7.99 -0.25
CA TYR A 96 -8.34 -8.13 -1.17
C TYR A 96 -6.98 -8.08 -0.45
N LEU A 97 -6.89 -7.29 0.62
CA LEU A 97 -5.62 -7.04 1.30
C LEU A 97 -5.15 -8.26 2.09
N ILE A 98 -4.03 -8.79 1.67
CA ILE A 98 -3.36 -9.94 2.30
C ILE A 98 -1.86 -9.76 2.04
N PHE A 99 -1.01 -10.28 2.95
CA PHE A 99 0.42 -10.33 2.71
C PHE A 99 0.68 -10.95 1.34
N GLY A 100 1.46 -10.28 0.50
CA GLY A 100 1.77 -10.77 -0.84
C GLY A 100 0.85 -10.27 -1.95
N ALA A 101 -0.18 -9.47 -1.63
CA ALA A 101 -1.07 -8.90 -2.64
C ALA A 101 -0.40 -7.73 -3.39
N GLU A 102 -0.75 -7.57 -4.66
CA GLU A 102 -0.32 -6.40 -5.44
C GLU A 102 -1.08 -5.15 -5.01
N ILE A 103 -0.34 -4.06 -4.79
CA ILE A 103 -0.89 -2.76 -4.35
C ILE A 103 -0.53 -1.70 -5.38
N PRO A 104 -1.50 -1.09 -6.06
CA PRO A 104 -1.24 0.03 -6.96
C PRO A 104 -1.19 1.33 -6.15
N PHE A 105 -0.19 2.17 -6.39
CA PHE A 105 -0.10 3.45 -5.70
C PHE A 105 0.70 4.48 -6.51
N LEU A 106 0.52 5.74 -6.15
CA LEU A 106 1.18 6.87 -6.77
C LEU A 106 2.20 7.46 -5.79
N PRO A 107 3.16 8.27 -6.29
CA PRO A 107 4.10 8.96 -5.39
C PRO A 107 3.43 9.74 -4.26
N GLU A 108 2.24 10.31 -4.50
CA GLU A 108 1.51 11.07 -3.47
C GLU A 108 1.12 10.25 -2.24
N HIS A 109 1.07 8.92 -2.37
CA HIS A 109 0.66 8.02 -1.28
C HIS A 109 1.80 7.64 -0.34
N ILE A 110 3.04 7.92 -0.71
CA ILE A 110 4.23 7.41 0.01
C ILE A 110 4.55 8.28 1.21
N ILE A 111 4.57 7.68 2.40
CA ILE A 111 4.94 8.38 3.64
C ILE A 111 6.37 8.15 4.05
N GLU A 112 6.96 7.03 3.64
CA GLU A 112 8.31 6.64 4.03
C GLU A 112 8.90 5.72 2.96
N ILE A 113 10.22 5.76 2.81
CA ILE A 113 10.95 4.95 1.84
C ILE A 113 12.02 4.17 2.62
N ALA A 114 12.25 2.93 2.22
CA ALA A 114 13.35 2.12 2.73
C ALA A 114 13.99 1.33 1.58
N TYR A 115 15.22 0.88 1.84
CA TYR A 115 16.00 0.10 0.87
C TYR A 115 16.36 -1.22 1.54
N PRO A 116 15.48 -2.22 1.50
CA PRO A 116 15.72 -3.50 2.16
C PRO A 116 16.90 -4.23 1.54
N PRO A 117 17.52 -5.19 2.26
CA PRO A 117 18.56 -6.03 1.69
C PRO A 117 18.07 -6.71 0.40
N GLY A 118 18.96 -6.77 -0.61
CA GLY A 118 18.60 -7.29 -1.92
C GLY A 118 18.12 -8.74 -1.90
N ASP A 119 18.67 -9.57 -1.02
CA ASP A 119 18.24 -10.96 -0.87
C ASP A 119 16.80 -11.06 -0.34
N TYR A 120 16.38 -10.16 0.56
CA TYR A 120 15.02 -10.13 1.05
C TYR A 120 14.04 -9.67 -0.03
N SER A 121 14.33 -8.55 -0.70
CA SER A 121 13.45 -8.04 -1.74
C SER A 121 13.36 -9.01 -2.92
N ASP A 122 14.45 -9.66 -3.29
CA ASP A 122 14.44 -10.69 -4.33
C ASP A 122 13.57 -11.88 -3.94
N TRP A 123 13.67 -12.32 -2.69
CA TRP A 123 12.82 -13.40 -2.18
C TRP A 123 11.34 -13.04 -2.30
N GLN A 124 10.95 -11.85 -1.83
CA GLN A 124 9.56 -11.40 -1.88
C GLN A 124 9.06 -11.29 -3.33
N LEU A 125 9.87 -10.69 -4.20
CA LEU A 125 9.47 -10.41 -5.58
C LEU A 125 9.51 -11.65 -6.48
N ASN A 126 10.18 -12.71 -6.07
CA ASN A 126 10.19 -13.98 -6.80
C ASN A 126 9.01 -14.88 -6.45
N LEU A 127 8.25 -14.56 -5.40
CA LEU A 127 7.01 -15.25 -5.10
C LEU A 127 5.92 -14.82 -6.08
N ASN A 128 5.00 -15.73 -6.40
CA ASN A 128 3.80 -15.35 -7.14
C ASN A 128 2.93 -14.47 -6.24
N PRO A 129 2.40 -13.34 -6.75
CA PRO A 129 1.50 -12.52 -5.95
C PRO A 129 0.30 -13.32 -5.47
N GLU A 130 -0.10 -13.13 -4.21
CA GLU A 130 -1.28 -13.77 -3.64
C GLU A 130 -2.56 -13.25 -4.29
N ARG A 131 -2.55 -12.00 -4.71
CA ARG A 131 -3.65 -11.34 -5.44
C ARG A 131 -3.04 -10.40 -6.46
N CYS A 132 -3.60 -10.35 -7.66
CA CYS A 132 -3.15 -9.46 -8.73
C CYS A 132 -4.14 -8.32 -8.92
N TRP A 133 -3.61 -7.11 -9.05
CA TRP A 133 -4.44 -5.94 -9.31
C TRP A 133 -4.67 -5.80 -10.82
N PRO A 134 -5.91 -5.54 -11.27
CA PRO A 134 -6.21 -5.40 -12.71
C PRO A 134 -5.46 -4.23 -13.32
N ARG A 135 -4.82 -4.50 -14.48
CA ARG A 135 -4.11 -3.48 -15.25
C ARG A 135 -5.06 -2.70 -16.16
#